data_11faf05760b044de4d4cfc55156c494e
#
_entry.id   11faf05760b044de4d4cfc55156c494e
#
_cell.length_a   1.000
_cell.length_b   1.000
_cell.length_c   1.000
_cell.angle_alpha   90.00
_cell.angle_beta   90.00
_cell.angle_gamma   90.00
#
_symmetry.space_group_name_H-M   'P 1'
#
loop_
_entity.id
_entity.type
_entity.pdbx_description
1 polymer ?
#
loop_
_entity_poly.entity_id
_entity_poly.type
_entity_poly.pdbx_seq_one_letter_code
_entity_poly.pdbx_strand_id
1 'polypeptide(L)'
;MPFPGLALYSASKAYMRSFSVAFAKEVRERGIRVTAVCPAGVATDLYGLTPYWQRIGCKLGVLITPDSCARRGLKALWRGRRCIVPDWWNRAWIPFCKVLPMWVLRPVRRFTMKFQK
;
A
#
# COMPACT_ATOMS: atom_id res chain seq x y z
N MET A 1 -4.97 5.02 3.61
CA MET A 1 -5.20 6.46 3.88
C MET A 1 -6.31 6.93 2.97
N PRO A 2 -7.24 7.76 3.45
CA PRO A 2 -8.21 8.41 2.58
C PRO A 2 -7.50 9.42 1.68
N PHE A 3 -7.67 9.28 0.37
CA PHE A 3 -7.06 10.17 -0.61
C PHE A 3 -8.17 10.94 -1.35
N PRO A 4 -8.14 12.29 -1.39
CA PRO A 4 -9.14 13.07 -2.10
C PRO A 4 -9.15 12.67 -3.60
N GLY A 5 -10.35 12.37 -4.15
CA GLY A 5 -10.50 11.89 -5.52
C GLY A 5 -10.47 10.35 -5.66
N LEU A 6 -10.01 9.62 -4.66
CA LEU A 6 -9.95 8.15 -4.66
C LEU A 6 -10.72 7.56 -3.46
N ALA A 7 -11.84 8.17 -3.08
CA ALA A 7 -12.59 7.79 -1.87
C ALA A 7 -13.02 6.32 -1.91
N LEU A 8 -13.64 5.88 -3.01
CA LEU A 8 -14.14 4.51 -3.16
C LEU A 8 -12.98 3.50 -3.16
N TYR A 9 -11.90 3.79 -3.88
CA TYR A 9 -10.69 2.97 -3.88
C TYR A 9 -10.08 2.86 -2.48
N SER A 10 -9.95 3.98 -1.78
CA SER A 10 -9.39 4.02 -0.42
C SER A 10 -10.28 3.24 0.56
N ALA A 11 -11.60 3.34 0.43
CA ALA A 11 -12.56 2.62 1.25
C ALA A 11 -12.48 1.10 1.00
N SER A 12 -12.45 0.67 -0.27
CA SER A 12 -12.33 -0.75 -0.62
C SER A 12 -11.02 -1.37 -0.10
N LYS A 13 -9.90 -0.65 -0.22
CA LYS A 13 -8.61 -1.12 0.31
C LYS A 13 -8.57 -1.16 1.84
N ALA A 14 -9.20 -0.20 2.52
CA ALA A 14 -9.35 -0.21 3.97
C ALA A 14 -10.21 -1.39 4.43
N TYR A 15 -11.33 -1.66 3.74
CA TYR A 15 -12.18 -2.82 3.98
C TYR A 15 -11.38 -4.12 3.87
N MET A 16 -10.69 -4.34 2.74
CA MET A 16 -9.91 -5.57 2.53
C MET A 16 -8.84 -5.78 3.60
N ARG A 17 -8.17 -4.71 4.03
CA ARG A 17 -7.19 -4.79 5.11
C ARG A 17 -7.84 -5.18 6.44
N SER A 18 -8.94 -4.52 6.80
CA SER A 18 -9.65 -4.78 8.06
C SER A 18 -10.22 -6.19 8.08
N PHE A 19 -10.86 -6.61 6.98
CA PHE A 19 -11.35 -7.98 6.79
C PHE A 19 -10.24 -9.01 6.96
N SER A 20 -9.12 -8.86 6.24
CA SER A 20 -8.01 -9.81 6.30
C SER A 20 -7.42 -9.95 7.71
N VAL A 21 -7.33 -8.84 8.45
CA VAL A 21 -6.82 -8.85 9.83
C VAL A 21 -7.80 -9.52 10.79
N ALA A 22 -9.10 -9.30 10.63
CA ALA A 22 -10.14 -9.95 11.43
C ALA A 22 -10.18 -11.45 11.11
N PHE A 23 -10.26 -11.79 9.84
CA PHE A 23 -10.28 -13.17 9.37
C PHE A 23 -9.04 -13.96 9.82
N ALA A 24 -7.85 -13.34 9.81
CA ALA A 24 -6.63 -13.99 10.34
C ALA A 24 -6.73 -14.38 11.81
N LYS A 25 -7.57 -13.69 12.59
CA LYS A 25 -7.82 -14.06 14.00
C LYS A 25 -8.80 -15.21 14.10
N GLU A 26 -9.87 -15.18 13.32
CA GLU A 26 -10.93 -16.21 13.34
C GLU A 26 -10.42 -17.60 12.93
N VAL A 27 -9.54 -17.64 11.90
CA VAL A 27 -9.05 -18.92 11.38
C VAL A 27 -7.77 -19.42 12.05
N ARG A 28 -7.21 -18.65 12.97
CA ARG A 28 -5.94 -18.98 13.64
C ARG A 28 -5.99 -20.30 14.41
N GLU A 29 -7.08 -20.56 15.08
CA GLU A 29 -7.29 -21.80 15.85
C GLU A 29 -7.34 -23.05 14.96
N ARG A 30 -7.68 -22.86 13.68
CA ARG A 30 -7.66 -23.90 12.66
C ARG A 30 -6.29 -24.09 12.00
N GLY A 31 -5.23 -23.45 12.51
CA GLY A 31 -3.88 -23.52 11.95
C GLY A 31 -3.68 -22.73 10.66
N ILE A 32 -4.68 -21.95 10.21
CA ILE A 32 -4.63 -21.17 8.98
C ILE A 32 -3.97 -19.81 9.23
N ARG A 33 -3.03 -19.43 8.38
CA ARG A 33 -2.35 -18.14 8.44
C ARG A 33 -2.82 -17.24 7.30
N VAL A 34 -3.19 -16.02 7.64
CA VAL A 34 -3.61 -15.00 6.69
C VAL A 34 -2.75 -13.75 6.90
N THR A 35 -2.24 -13.17 5.82
CA THR A 35 -1.42 -11.96 5.87
C THR A 35 -1.89 -10.97 4.81
N ALA A 36 -2.29 -9.78 5.22
CA ALA A 36 -2.55 -8.66 4.32
C ALA A 36 -1.23 -8.00 3.94
N VAL A 37 -0.91 -7.94 2.65
CA VAL A 37 0.24 -7.20 2.12
C VAL A 37 -0.28 -5.88 1.56
N CYS A 38 0.21 -4.77 2.11
CA CYS A 38 -0.23 -3.41 1.76
C CYS A 38 0.94 -2.62 1.16
N PRO A 39 1.35 -2.88 -0.09
CA PRO A 39 2.38 -2.08 -0.76
C PRO A 39 1.84 -0.68 -1.05
N ALA A 40 2.73 0.32 -1.12
CA ALA A 40 2.35 1.65 -1.58
C ALA A 40 2.34 1.72 -3.10
N GLY A 41 3.44 1.37 -3.74
CA GLY A 41 3.55 1.29 -5.18
C GLY A 41 4.40 0.10 -5.58
N VAL A 42 3.92 -0.69 -6.53
CA VAL A 42 4.66 -1.81 -7.12
C VAL A 42 5.00 -1.46 -8.56
N ALA A 43 6.25 -1.68 -8.96
CA ALA A 43 6.70 -1.43 -10.32
C ALA A 43 6.05 -2.45 -11.27
N THR A 44 4.88 -2.09 -11.79
CA THR A 44 4.07 -2.86 -12.74
C THR A 44 3.54 -1.93 -13.82
N ASP A 45 3.03 -2.49 -14.91
CA ASP A 45 2.44 -1.73 -16.02
C ASP A 45 1.15 -1.00 -15.66
N LEU A 46 0.59 -1.25 -14.46
CA LEU A 46 -0.63 -0.61 -13.95
C LEU A 46 -0.56 0.93 -13.96
N TYR A 47 0.63 1.49 -13.79
CA TYR A 47 0.83 2.95 -13.76
C TYR A 47 1.18 3.55 -15.11
N GLY A 48 1.27 2.76 -16.19
CA GLY A 48 1.70 3.22 -17.51
C GLY A 48 3.11 3.84 -17.53
N LEU A 49 3.92 3.58 -16.51
CA LEU A 49 5.28 4.09 -16.40
C LEU A 49 6.22 3.31 -17.29
N THR A 50 7.05 4.02 -18.05
CA THR A 50 8.12 3.37 -18.82
C THR A 50 9.11 2.65 -17.90
N PRO A 51 9.80 1.59 -18.38
CA PRO A 51 10.78 0.85 -17.58
C PRO A 51 11.86 1.74 -16.96
N TYR A 52 12.20 2.84 -17.60
CA TYR A 52 13.15 3.83 -17.10
C TYR A 52 12.65 4.50 -15.82
N TRP A 53 11.42 5.01 -15.82
CA TRP A 53 10.80 5.64 -14.64
C TRP A 53 10.51 4.64 -13.51
N GLN A 54 10.18 3.39 -13.85
CA GLN A 54 10.03 2.32 -12.87
C GLN A 54 11.36 2.05 -12.14
N ARG A 55 12.49 2.00 -12.87
CA ARG A 55 13.83 1.84 -12.27
C ARG A 55 14.22 3.00 -11.35
N ILE A 56 13.93 4.24 -11.76
CA ILE A 56 14.17 5.42 -10.92
C ILE A 56 13.31 5.36 -9.66
N GLY A 57 12.01 5.05 -9.79
CA GLY A 57 11.11 4.91 -8.66
C GLY A 57 11.56 3.83 -7.66
N CYS A 58 12.10 2.71 -8.16
CA CYS A 58 12.67 1.67 -7.32
C CYS A 58 13.97 2.12 -6.62
N LYS A 59 14.85 2.84 -7.31
CA LYS A 59 16.09 3.40 -6.71
C LYS A 59 15.78 4.43 -5.62
N LEU A 60 14.78 5.25 -5.81
CA LEU A 60 14.32 6.23 -4.82
C LEU A 60 13.52 5.61 -3.67
N GLY A 61 13.20 4.30 -3.72
CA GLY A 61 12.42 3.62 -2.70
C GLY A 61 10.93 3.94 -2.71
N VAL A 62 10.44 4.67 -3.71
CA VAL A 62 9.02 5.00 -3.89
C VAL A 62 8.24 3.81 -4.44
N LEU A 63 8.88 3.01 -5.29
CA LEU A 63 8.34 1.78 -5.84
C LEU A 63 9.09 0.57 -5.29
N ILE A 64 8.40 -0.55 -5.16
CA ILE A 64 8.99 -1.85 -4.83
C ILE A 64 8.84 -2.78 -6.03
N THR A 65 9.84 -3.62 -6.26
CA THR A 65 9.75 -4.63 -7.31
C THR A 65 8.73 -5.72 -6.92
N PRO A 66 8.00 -6.31 -7.90
CA PRO A 66 7.04 -7.40 -7.64
C PRO A 66 7.64 -8.54 -6.83
N ASP A 67 8.85 -9.00 -7.20
CA ASP A 67 9.57 -10.08 -6.50
C ASP A 67 9.86 -9.73 -5.03
N SER A 68 10.35 -8.52 -4.78
CA SER A 68 10.64 -8.07 -3.42
C SER A 68 9.37 -7.98 -2.58
N CYS A 69 8.26 -7.52 -3.18
CA CYS A 69 6.95 -7.48 -2.54
C CYS A 69 6.48 -8.89 -2.16
N ALA A 70 6.54 -9.83 -3.11
CA ALA A 70 6.14 -11.22 -2.91
C ALA A 70 6.99 -11.91 -1.82
N ARG A 71 8.33 -11.79 -1.89
CA ARG A 71 9.24 -12.36 -0.88
C ARG A 71 8.96 -11.84 0.52
N ARG A 72 8.74 -10.53 0.66
CA ARG A 72 8.42 -9.91 1.96
C ARG A 72 7.05 -10.35 2.45
N GLY A 73 6.07 -10.50 1.56
CA GLY A 73 4.75 -11.04 1.85
C GLY A 73 4.83 -12.47 2.40
N LEU A 74 5.49 -13.37 1.69
CA LEU A 74 5.69 -14.76 2.10
C LEU A 74 6.45 -14.85 3.44
N LYS A 75 7.54 -14.09 3.59
CA LYS A 75 8.28 -14.06 4.85
C LYS A 75 7.43 -13.60 6.03
N ALA A 76 6.51 -12.66 5.80
CA ALA A 76 5.57 -12.20 6.82
C ALA A 76 4.52 -13.27 7.16
N LEU A 77 4.03 -14.01 6.16
CA LEU A 77 3.12 -15.14 6.34
C LEU A 77 3.77 -16.24 7.21
N TRP A 78 5.01 -16.63 6.87
CA TRP A 78 5.75 -17.62 7.68
C TRP A 78 5.96 -17.18 9.13
N ARG A 79 6.14 -15.87 9.34
CA ARG A 79 6.29 -15.28 10.68
C ARG A 79 4.96 -15.02 11.41
N GLY A 80 3.84 -15.41 10.84
CA GLY A 80 2.51 -15.24 11.43
C GLY A 80 2.07 -13.77 11.57
N ARG A 81 2.64 -12.85 10.77
CA ARG A 81 2.22 -11.44 10.77
C ARG A 81 0.92 -11.28 10.01
N ARG A 82 -0.07 -10.64 10.61
CA ARG A 82 -1.41 -10.42 10.04
C ARG A 82 -1.48 -9.33 8.98
N CYS A 83 -0.56 -8.35 9.05
CA CYS A 83 -0.49 -7.25 8.09
C CYS A 83 0.95 -6.76 7.98
N ILE A 84 1.38 -6.46 6.76
CA ILE A 84 2.66 -5.81 6.50
C ILE A 84 2.53 -4.67 5.50
N VAL A 85 3.34 -3.64 5.70
CA VAL A 85 3.69 -2.63 4.70
C VAL A 85 5.11 -2.96 4.27
N PRO A 86 5.32 -3.50 3.05
CA PRO A 86 6.65 -3.98 2.64
C PRO A 86 7.67 -2.85 2.48
N ASP A 87 7.21 -1.61 2.30
CA ASP A 87 8.05 -0.44 2.06
C ASP A 87 8.39 0.25 3.39
N TRP A 88 9.67 0.30 3.73
CA TRP A 88 10.12 0.96 4.96
C TRP A 88 9.87 2.49 4.90
N TRP A 89 10.02 3.10 3.73
CA TRP A 89 9.79 4.52 3.50
C TRP A 89 8.34 4.91 3.77
N ASN A 90 7.40 4.17 3.22
CA ASN A 90 5.98 4.40 3.44
C ASN A 90 5.57 4.13 4.89
N ARG A 91 6.23 3.17 5.54
CA ARG A 91 6.00 2.89 6.96
C ARG A 91 6.39 4.07 7.86
N ALA A 92 7.47 4.79 7.52
CA ALA A 92 7.88 6.01 8.21
C ALA A 92 6.99 7.20 7.83
N TRP A 93 6.54 7.27 6.56
CA TRP A 93 5.77 8.39 6.02
C TRP A 93 4.28 8.38 6.42
N ILE A 94 3.69 7.19 6.62
CA ILE A 94 2.27 7.06 7.00
C ILE A 94 1.89 7.84 8.27
N PRO A 95 2.63 7.79 9.40
CA PRO A 95 2.29 8.58 10.58
C PRO A 95 2.43 10.08 10.33
N PHE A 96 3.43 10.50 9.52
CA PHE A 96 3.62 11.90 9.15
C PHE A 96 2.45 12.43 8.33
N CYS A 97 1.96 11.65 7.36
CA CYS A 97 0.80 12.04 6.55
C CYS A 97 -0.52 12.11 7.34
N LYS A 98 -0.64 11.43 8.48
CA LYS A 98 -1.83 11.52 9.35
C LYS A 98 -1.92 12.86 10.09
N VAL A 99 -0.78 13.51 10.30
CA VAL A 99 -0.66 14.78 11.03
C VAL A 99 -0.72 15.98 10.07
N LEU A 100 -0.55 15.75 8.75
CA LEU A 100 -0.58 16.82 7.76
C LEU A 100 -1.95 17.51 7.71
N PRO A 101 -1.99 18.84 7.91
CA PRO A 101 -3.25 19.58 7.86
C PRO A 101 -3.84 19.58 6.44
N MET A 102 -5.16 19.62 6.37
CA MET A 102 -5.96 19.52 5.13
C MET A 102 -5.58 20.55 4.05
N TRP A 103 -5.04 21.70 4.44
CA TRP A 103 -4.64 22.76 3.48
C TRP A 103 -3.43 22.36 2.62
N VAL A 104 -2.52 21.53 3.14
CA VAL A 104 -1.38 20.97 2.38
C VAL A 104 -1.85 19.94 1.34
N LEU A 105 -2.98 19.27 1.58
CA LEU A 105 -3.54 18.28 0.67
C LEU A 105 -4.37 18.87 -0.47
N ARG A 106 -4.73 20.16 -0.40
CA ARG A 106 -5.50 20.86 -1.44
C ARG A 106 -4.84 20.84 -2.83
N PRO A 107 -3.54 21.16 -2.99
CA PRO A 107 -2.90 21.12 -4.29
C PRO A 107 -2.79 19.69 -4.85
N VAL A 108 -2.60 18.69 -4.00
CA VAL A 108 -2.54 17.29 -4.41
C VAL A 108 -3.89 16.84 -4.98
N ARG A 109 -5.02 17.27 -4.39
CA ARG A 109 -6.36 17.02 -4.92
C ARG A 109 -6.55 17.56 -6.33
N ARG A 110 -6.07 18.80 -6.60
CA ARG A 110 -6.16 19.39 -7.95
C ARG A 110 -5.37 18.60 -8.99
N PHE A 111 -4.23 18.04 -8.57
CA PHE A 111 -3.38 17.25 -9.45
C PHE A 111 -4.01 15.87 -9.75
N THR A 112 -4.52 15.17 -8.74
CA THR A 112 -5.14 13.85 -8.93
C THR A 112 -6.44 13.91 -9.75
N MET A 113 -7.21 15.00 -9.64
CA MET A 113 -8.43 15.18 -10.42
C MET A 113 -8.16 15.41 -11.93
N LYS A 114 -6.96 15.85 -12.30
CA LYS A 114 -6.56 15.98 -13.73
C LYS A 114 -6.23 14.62 -14.38
N PHE A 115 -5.89 13.61 -13.60
CA PHE A 115 -5.56 12.27 -14.11
C PHE A 115 -6.77 11.33 -14.23
N GLN A 116 -7.96 11.75 -13.80
CA GLN A 116 -9.20 10.97 -13.88
C GLN A 116 -10.06 11.31 -15.10
N LYS A 117 -9.57 12.14 -16.03
CA LYS A 117 -10.17 12.32 -17.37
C LYS A 117 -9.40 11.40 -18.36
#